data_d7021a953f8660d8aafb86e399d78815
#
_entry.id   d7021a953f8660d8aafb86e399d78815
#
_cell.length_a   1.000
_cell.length_b   1.000
_cell.length_c   1.000
_cell.angle_alpha   90.00
_cell.angle_beta   90.00
_cell.angle_gamma   90.00
#
_symmetry.space_group_name_H-M   'P 1'
#
loop_
_entity.id
_entity.type
_entity.pdbx_description
1 polymer ?
#
loop_
_entity_poly.entity_id
_entity_poly.type
_entity_poly.pdbx_seq_one_letter_code
_entity_poly.pdbx_strand_id
1 'polypeptide(L)'
;CGLVGISPWTDLTGSGDSYRENREKDPSMTPELLQFYAKCYTEDPTDPLCSPLFGDLTGLPPSLLFVGGDEVMLDDTRALHDRLLAAGCRSKLHIAPERWHAYVLYCLNENMAQDFEAINHFLDRTLSPARSLRWMRLDNAAKIYPAAKRRNWNNFFRISATLTEPVDVAVLRSALDVTARRFPSIA
;
A
#
# COMPACT_ATOMS: atom_id res chain seq x y z
N CYS A 1 11.28 12.38 2.02
CA CYS A 1 10.15 11.52 1.56
C CYS A 1 10.64 10.08 1.42
N GLY A 2 9.71 9.11 1.58
CA GLY A 2 9.94 7.69 1.34
C GLY A 2 8.70 7.06 0.72
N LEU A 3 8.86 5.94 0.03
CA LEU A 3 7.79 5.14 -0.54
C LEU A 3 7.76 3.79 0.18
N VAL A 4 6.59 3.38 0.63
CA VAL A 4 6.35 2.03 1.16
C VAL A 4 5.35 1.33 0.24
N GLY A 5 5.73 0.20 -0.31
CA GLY A 5 4.86 -0.67 -1.09
C GLY A 5 4.59 -1.97 -0.32
N ILE A 6 3.32 -2.29 -0.12
CA ILE A 6 2.88 -3.55 0.48
C ILE A 6 2.10 -4.29 -0.59
N SER A 7 2.70 -5.36 -1.12
CA SER A 7 2.13 -6.14 -2.22
C SER A 7 1.64 -5.26 -3.38
N PRO A 8 2.49 -4.35 -3.91
CA PRO A 8 2.05 -3.39 -4.91
C PRO A 8 1.74 -4.10 -6.24
N TRP A 9 0.53 -3.84 -6.76
CA TRP A 9 0.15 -4.25 -8.11
C TRP A 9 0.61 -3.20 -9.11
N THR A 10 1.67 -3.48 -9.84
CA THR A 10 2.36 -2.50 -10.70
C THR A 10 2.37 -2.85 -12.18
N ASP A 11 1.90 -4.02 -12.52
CA ASP A 11 1.73 -4.53 -13.89
C ASP A 11 0.32 -5.10 -14.09
N LEU A 12 -0.57 -4.34 -14.69
CA LEU A 12 -1.93 -4.77 -14.97
C LEU A 12 -2.02 -5.78 -16.12
N THR A 13 -0.91 -6.03 -16.81
CA THR A 13 -0.86 -7.09 -17.84
C THR A 13 -0.75 -8.48 -17.24
N GLY A 14 -0.27 -8.58 -15.98
CA GLY A 14 -0.05 -9.84 -15.30
C GLY A 14 1.03 -10.69 -15.96
N SER A 15 2.11 -10.06 -16.42
CA SER A 15 3.16 -10.70 -17.19
C SER A 15 4.12 -11.57 -16.38
N GLY A 16 4.11 -11.44 -15.05
CA GLY A 16 4.99 -12.19 -14.15
C GLY A 16 4.69 -13.68 -14.11
N ASP A 17 5.73 -14.51 -13.96
CA ASP A 17 5.59 -15.96 -13.83
C ASP A 17 4.82 -16.37 -12.57
N SER A 18 4.91 -15.57 -11.51
CA SER A 18 4.21 -15.81 -10.24
C SER A 18 2.69 -15.86 -10.39
N TYR A 19 2.11 -15.21 -11.41
CA TYR A 19 0.68 -15.34 -11.73
C TYR A 19 0.27 -16.77 -12.05
N ARG A 20 1.16 -17.54 -12.64
CA ARG A 20 0.96 -18.97 -12.95
C ARG A 20 1.38 -19.85 -11.77
N GLU A 21 2.57 -19.60 -11.20
CA GLU A 21 3.19 -20.46 -10.21
C GLU A 21 2.54 -20.41 -8.84
N ASN A 22 2.00 -19.26 -8.46
CA ASN A 22 1.34 -19.03 -7.17
C ASN A 22 -0.18 -19.04 -7.26
N ARG A 23 -0.75 -19.36 -8.41
CA ARG A 23 -2.20 -19.39 -8.65
C ARG A 23 -2.99 -20.14 -7.58
N GLU A 24 -2.50 -21.31 -7.17
CA GLU A 24 -3.14 -22.18 -6.19
C GLU A 24 -2.64 -21.95 -4.76
N LYS A 25 -1.64 -21.08 -4.57
CA LYS A 25 -1.04 -20.80 -3.28
C LYS A 25 -1.61 -19.53 -2.65
N ASP A 26 -1.92 -18.53 -3.47
CA ASP A 26 -2.47 -17.26 -2.98
C ASP A 26 -3.95 -17.44 -2.60
N PRO A 27 -4.31 -17.35 -1.32
CA PRO A 27 -5.69 -17.54 -0.87
C PRO A 27 -6.58 -16.33 -1.14
N SER A 28 -6.01 -15.21 -1.55
CA SER A 28 -6.70 -13.92 -1.62
C SER A 28 -6.87 -13.38 -3.03
N MET A 29 -5.91 -13.64 -3.92
CA MET A 29 -5.90 -13.12 -5.28
C MET A 29 -5.74 -14.26 -6.28
N THR A 30 -6.46 -14.16 -7.40
CA THR A 30 -6.30 -15.07 -8.54
C THR A 30 -6.00 -14.28 -9.81
N PRO A 31 -5.29 -14.87 -10.78
CA PRO A 31 -5.03 -14.20 -12.06
C PRO A 31 -6.29 -13.74 -12.77
N GLU A 32 -7.38 -14.53 -12.70
CA GLU A 32 -8.66 -14.19 -13.33
C GLU A 32 -9.31 -12.97 -12.70
N LEU A 33 -9.27 -12.90 -11.37
CA LEU A 33 -9.81 -11.76 -10.62
C LEU A 33 -9.04 -10.49 -10.94
N LEU A 34 -7.70 -10.57 -10.98
CA LEU A 34 -6.85 -9.44 -11.33
C LEU A 34 -7.07 -9.00 -12.78
N GLN A 35 -7.17 -9.93 -13.73
CA GLN A 35 -7.52 -9.61 -15.11
C GLN A 35 -8.89 -8.92 -15.24
N PHE A 36 -9.87 -9.38 -14.47
CA PHE A 36 -11.18 -8.74 -14.43
C PHE A 36 -11.05 -7.29 -13.93
N TYR A 37 -10.32 -7.07 -12.84
CA TYR A 37 -10.11 -5.71 -12.30
C TYR A 37 -9.33 -4.82 -13.27
N ALA A 38 -8.29 -5.34 -13.91
CA ALA A 38 -7.53 -4.59 -14.93
C ALA A 38 -8.44 -4.11 -16.06
N LYS A 39 -9.30 -4.99 -16.61
CA LYS A 39 -10.28 -4.64 -17.65
C LYS A 39 -11.33 -3.63 -17.21
N CYS A 40 -11.69 -3.63 -15.92
CA CYS A 40 -12.59 -2.62 -15.37
C CYS A 40 -11.91 -1.26 -15.18
N TYR A 41 -10.58 -1.25 -15.02
CA TYR A 41 -9.82 -0.06 -14.70
C TYR A 41 -9.30 0.67 -15.93
N THR A 42 -8.84 -0.05 -16.95
CA THR A 42 -8.25 0.53 -18.14
C THR A 42 -8.48 -0.34 -19.38
N GLU A 43 -8.53 0.33 -20.55
CA GLU A 43 -8.50 -0.34 -21.86
C GLU A 43 -7.04 -0.66 -22.29
N ASP A 44 -6.07 0.10 -21.78
CA ASP A 44 -4.64 -0.12 -22.02
C ASP A 44 -3.91 -0.45 -20.72
N PRO A 45 -3.72 -1.73 -20.40
CA PRO A 45 -2.99 -2.15 -19.19
C PRO A 45 -1.48 -1.87 -19.26
N THR A 46 -0.96 -1.39 -20.40
CA THR A 46 0.45 -1.02 -20.55
C THR A 46 0.70 0.47 -20.31
N ASP A 47 -0.35 1.28 -20.17
CA ASP A 47 -0.22 2.70 -19.85
C ASP A 47 0.54 2.88 -18.53
N PRO A 48 1.66 3.63 -18.49
CA PRO A 48 2.43 3.89 -17.27
C PRO A 48 1.64 4.54 -16.13
N LEU A 49 0.53 5.21 -16.43
CA LEU A 49 -0.36 5.76 -15.39
C LEU A 49 -1.22 4.68 -14.71
N CYS A 50 -1.42 3.55 -15.37
CA CYS A 50 -2.15 2.40 -14.87
C CYS A 50 -1.20 1.32 -14.33
N SER A 51 -0.11 1.08 -15.06
CA SER A 51 0.93 0.12 -14.71
C SER A 51 2.27 0.82 -14.50
N PRO A 52 2.53 1.31 -13.29
CA PRO A 52 3.75 2.08 -12.97
C PRO A 52 5.04 1.35 -13.31
N LEU A 53 5.01 0.02 -13.39
CA LEU A 53 6.16 -0.77 -13.82
C LEU A 53 6.69 -0.33 -15.19
N PHE A 54 5.85 0.15 -16.12
CA PHE A 54 6.26 0.59 -17.46
C PHE A 54 6.66 2.06 -17.52
N GLY A 55 6.54 2.79 -16.39
CA GLY A 55 6.85 4.21 -16.32
C GLY A 55 8.33 4.53 -16.14
N ASP A 56 8.65 5.83 -16.15
CA ASP A 56 9.94 6.33 -15.72
C ASP A 56 9.97 6.42 -14.19
N LEU A 57 10.84 5.62 -13.56
CA LEU A 57 11.01 5.56 -12.11
C LEU A 57 12.16 6.46 -11.60
N THR A 58 12.79 7.22 -12.49
CA THR A 58 13.92 8.10 -12.14
C THR A 58 13.51 9.13 -11.09
N GLY A 59 14.36 9.30 -10.07
CA GLY A 59 14.14 10.32 -9.04
C GLY A 59 13.09 9.97 -7.99
N LEU A 60 12.54 8.75 -8.01
CA LEU A 60 11.65 8.31 -6.94
C LEU A 60 12.41 8.23 -5.59
N PRO A 61 11.71 8.50 -4.47
CA PRO A 61 12.35 8.50 -3.16
C PRO A 61 12.79 7.09 -2.76
N PRO A 62 13.61 6.97 -1.69
CA PRO A 62 13.93 5.67 -1.12
C PRO A 62 12.67 4.85 -0.89
N SER A 63 12.71 3.59 -1.30
CA SER A 63 11.56 2.70 -1.31
C SER A 63 11.80 1.48 -0.42
N LEU A 64 10.75 1.06 0.29
CA LEU A 64 10.71 -0.18 1.07
C LEU A 64 9.51 -0.99 0.61
N LEU A 65 9.77 -2.20 0.08
CA LEU A 65 8.77 -3.04 -0.54
C LEU A 65 8.62 -4.33 0.25
N PHE A 66 7.37 -4.75 0.48
CA PHE A 66 7.00 -6.02 1.12
C PHE A 66 6.10 -6.81 0.19
N VAL A 67 6.32 -8.12 0.13
CA VAL A 67 5.48 -9.04 -0.63
C VAL A 67 5.53 -10.43 -0.03
N GLY A 68 4.44 -11.16 -0.07
CA GLY A 68 4.38 -12.57 0.31
C GLY A 68 4.96 -13.46 -0.79
N GLY A 69 5.65 -14.54 -0.39
CA GLY A 69 6.26 -15.48 -1.32
C GLY A 69 5.24 -16.30 -2.11
N ASP A 70 4.02 -16.45 -1.60
CA ASP A 70 2.94 -17.20 -2.23
C ASP A 70 1.94 -16.32 -3.00
N GLU A 71 2.22 -15.01 -3.11
CA GLU A 71 1.35 -14.08 -3.86
C GLU A 71 1.46 -14.26 -5.37
N VAL A 72 0.35 -14.13 -6.07
CA VAL A 72 0.34 -14.06 -7.54
C VAL A 72 1.06 -12.81 -8.07
N MET A 73 1.07 -11.72 -7.30
CA MET A 73 1.76 -10.46 -7.64
C MET A 73 3.21 -10.38 -7.12
N LEU A 74 3.83 -11.50 -6.77
CA LEU A 74 5.21 -11.54 -6.29
C LEU A 74 6.19 -10.90 -7.29
N ASP A 75 6.06 -11.25 -8.57
CA ASP A 75 6.97 -10.77 -9.59
C ASP A 75 6.76 -9.29 -9.95
N ASP A 76 5.56 -8.74 -9.78
CA ASP A 76 5.33 -7.30 -9.88
C ASP A 76 6.23 -6.54 -8.92
N THR A 77 6.25 -6.98 -7.66
CA THR A 77 7.07 -6.33 -6.62
C THR A 77 8.56 -6.52 -6.86
N ARG A 78 8.99 -7.70 -7.34
CA ARG A 78 10.38 -7.96 -7.74
C ARG A 78 10.80 -7.05 -8.89
N ALA A 79 10.00 -7.04 -9.95
CA ALA A 79 10.28 -6.21 -11.13
C ALA A 79 10.32 -4.72 -10.79
N LEU A 80 9.41 -4.24 -9.93
CA LEU A 80 9.44 -2.87 -9.44
C LEU A 80 10.74 -2.58 -8.69
N HIS A 81 11.17 -3.48 -7.79
CA HIS A 81 12.42 -3.35 -7.07
C HIS A 81 13.62 -3.21 -8.01
N ASP A 82 13.74 -4.14 -8.97
CA ASP A 82 14.85 -4.17 -9.92
C ASP A 82 14.87 -2.92 -10.80
N ARG A 83 13.71 -2.46 -11.26
CA ARG A 83 13.60 -1.24 -12.06
C ARG A 83 13.92 0.02 -11.26
N LEU A 84 13.55 0.08 -9.98
CA LEU A 84 13.95 1.18 -9.09
C LEU A 84 15.48 1.25 -8.95
N LEU A 85 16.14 0.10 -8.74
CA LEU A 85 17.60 0.04 -8.67
C LEU A 85 18.24 0.45 -10.00
N ALA A 86 17.73 -0.04 -11.12
CA ALA A 86 18.21 0.31 -12.46
C ALA A 86 18.04 1.82 -12.76
N ALA A 87 17.00 2.45 -12.23
CA ALA A 87 16.76 3.90 -12.31
C ALA A 87 17.63 4.73 -11.32
N GLY A 88 18.56 4.08 -10.60
CA GLY A 88 19.42 4.75 -9.61
C GLY A 88 18.73 5.11 -8.29
N CYS A 89 17.53 4.61 -8.06
CA CYS A 89 16.80 4.82 -6.83
C CYS A 89 17.21 3.82 -5.74
N ARG A 90 17.09 4.22 -4.48
CA ARG A 90 17.31 3.31 -3.35
C ARG A 90 16.06 2.48 -3.11
N SER A 91 16.15 1.17 -3.22
CA SER A 91 15.05 0.26 -2.95
C SER A 91 15.49 -0.90 -2.05
N LYS A 92 14.63 -1.28 -1.12
CA LYS A 92 14.76 -2.50 -0.32
C LYS A 92 13.52 -3.34 -0.53
N LEU A 93 13.73 -4.63 -0.77
CA LEU A 93 12.67 -5.62 -0.95
C LEU A 93 12.73 -6.64 0.19
N HIS A 94 11.57 -6.91 0.78
CA HIS A 94 11.36 -8.00 1.72
C HIS A 94 10.33 -8.97 1.15
N ILE A 95 10.75 -10.21 0.93
CA ILE A 95 9.88 -11.31 0.48
C ILE A 95 9.69 -12.23 1.67
N ALA A 96 8.47 -12.33 2.19
CA ALA A 96 8.16 -13.21 3.31
C ALA A 96 7.72 -14.59 2.78
N PRO A 97 8.49 -15.67 3.05
CA PRO A 97 8.12 -17.01 2.61
C PRO A 97 6.74 -17.43 3.12
N GLU A 98 5.99 -18.17 2.31
CA GLU A 98 4.69 -18.76 2.70
C GLU A 98 3.68 -17.72 3.22
N ARG A 99 3.74 -16.50 2.66
CA ARG A 99 2.79 -15.43 2.99
C ARG A 99 1.98 -15.02 1.77
N TRP A 100 0.77 -14.56 2.07
CA TRP A 100 -0.23 -14.12 1.11
C TRP A 100 -0.26 -12.61 0.95
N HIS A 101 -1.12 -12.13 0.08
CA HIS A 101 -1.27 -10.71 -0.25
C HIS A 101 -1.49 -9.82 0.97
N ALA A 102 -0.69 -8.76 1.05
CA ALA A 102 -0.74 -7.75 2.10
C ALA A 102 -0.59 -8.29 3.54
N TYR A 103 0.11 -9.42 3.72
CA TYR A 103 0.26 -10.12 5.00
C TYR A 103 0.72 -9.21 6.16
N VAL A 104 1.55 -8.22 5.87
CA VAL A 104 2.09 -7.28 6.88
C VAL A 104 0.98 -6.55 7.64
N LEU A 105 -0.15 -6.28 6.98
CA LEU A 105 -1.25 -5.52 7.58
C LEU A 105 -2.03 -6.33 8.63
N TYR A 106 -1.90 -7.64 8.63
CA TYR A 106 -2.66 -8.50 9.55
C TYR A 106 -2.03 -8.60 10.95
N CYS A 107 -0.71 -8.44 11.06
CA CYS A 107 0.03 -8.51 12.35
C CYS A 107 -0.35 -9.73 13.22
N LEU A 108 -0.54 -10.90 12.61
CA LEU A 108 -1.05 -12.10 13.29
C LEU A 108 -0.01 -12.80 14.16
N ASN A 109 1.28 -12.54 13.95
CA ASN A 109 2.39 -13.14 14.68
C ASN A 109 3.55 -12.15 14.79
N GLU A 110 4.58 -12.55 15.57
CA GLU A 110 5.75 -11.70 15.85
C GLU A 110 6.52 -11.30 14.59
N ASN A 111 6.65 -12.18 13.60
CA ASN A 111 7.36 -11.86 12.36
C ASN A 111 6.62 -10.78 11.56
N MET A 112 5.29 -10.89 11.43
CA MET A 112 4.49 -9.86 10.78
C MET A 112 4.53 -8.53 11.53
N ALA A 113 4.58 -8.57 12.86
CA ALA A 113 4.73 -7.37 13.67
C ALA A 113 6.11 -6.73 13.49
N GLN A 114 7.17 -7.52 13.37
CA GLN A 114 8.53 -7.03 13.06
C GLN A 114 8.60 -6.38 11.68
N ASP A 115 7.98 -6.98 10.67
CA ASP A 115 7.89 -6.40 9.34
C ASP A 115 7.14 -5.05 9.35
N PHE A 116 6.06 -4.97 10.13
CA PHE A 116 5.34 -3.72 10.33
C PHE A 116 6.18 -2.66 11.06
N GLU A 117 6.95 -3.05 12.08
CA GLU A 117 7.90 -2.15 12.76
C GLU A 117 9.04 -1.69 11.83
N ALA A 118 9.48 -2.53 10.87
CA ALA A 118 10.46 -2.12 9.87
C ALA A 118 9.92 -0.98 8.98
N ILE A 119 8.61 -0.95 8.71
CA ILE A 119 7.96 0.17 8.02
C ILE A 119 8.04 1.44 8.86
N ASN A 120 7.71 1.38 10.15
CA ASN A 120 7.79 2.51 11.06
C ASN A 120 9.21 3.09 11.10
N HIS A 121 10.21 2.22 11.29
CA HIS A 121 11.61 2.64 11.26
C HIS A 121 12.05 3.26 9.94
N PHE A 122 11.58 2.74 8.82
CA PHE A 122 11.88 3.32 7.52
C PHE A 122 11.27 4.71 7.39
N LEU A 123 10.02 4.89 7.79
CA LEU A 123 9.33 6.18 7.76
C LEU A 123 10.03 7.20 8.67
N ASP A 124 10.41 6.82 9.89
CA ASP A 124 11.14 7.70 10.81
C ASP A 124 12.46 8.20 10.24
N ARG A 125 13.18 7.35 9.49
CA ARG A 125 14.44 7.68 8.87
C ARG A 125 14.30 8.55 7.62
N THR A 126 13.22 8.42 6.90
CA THR A 126 13.00 9.08 5.60
C THR A 126 12.21 10.37 5.73
N LEU A 127 11.43 10.53 6.80
CA LEU A 127 10.75 11.77 7.12
C LEU A 127 11.73 12.73 7.78
N SER A 128 11.89 13.92 7.22
CA SER A 128 12.76 14.95 7.80
C SER A 128 12.32 15.31 9.22
N PRO A 129 13.26 15.51 10.17
CA PRO A 129 12.95 15.85 11.56
C PRO A 129 12.10 17.12 11.74
N ALA A 130 12.09 18.01 10.75
CA ALA A 130 11.33 19.25 10.77
C ALA A 130 9.80 19.07 10.65
N ARG A 131 9.32 17.87 10.35
CA ARG A 131 7.91 17.50 10.36
C ARG A 131 7.77 16.13 11.01
N SER A 132 7.88 16.07 12.33
CA SER A 132 7.48 14.90 13.09
C SER A 132 5.95 14.75 13.01
N LEU A 133 5.45 14.25 11.90
CA LEU A 133 4.14 13.62 11.89
C LEU A 133 4.28 12.38 12.77
N ARG A 134 3.86 12.47 14.01
CA ARG A 134 3.75 11.31 14.88
C ARG A 134 2.63 10.45 14.32
N TRP A 135 2.98 9.39 13.66
CA TRP A 135 2.03 8.36 13.24
C TRP A 135 1.46 7.72 14.51
N MET A 136 0.15 7.76 14.64
CA MET A 136 -0.52 7.01 15.70
C MET A 136 -0.80 5.60 15.21
N ARG A 137 -0.63 4.60 16.08
CA ARG A 137 -1.17 3.26 15.85
C ARG A 137 -2.66 3.38 15.51
N LEU A 138 -3.06 2.82 14.38
CA LEU A 138 -4.47 2.56 14.12
C LEU A 138 -5.00 1.69 15.27
N ASP A 139 -6.10 2.08 15.85
CA ASP A 139 -6.77 1.29 16.87
C ASP A 139 -7.28 -0.04 16.27
N ASN A 140 -7.72 -0.94 17.15
CA ASN A 140 -8.19 -2.26 16.71
C ASN A 140 -9.42 -2.21 15.79
N ALA A 141 -10.15 -1.10 15.74
CA ALA A 141 -11.29 -0.93 14.86
C ALA A 141 -10.88 -0.80 13.38
N ALA A 142 -9.74 -0.17 13.10
CA ALA A 142 -9.21 -0.09 11.75
C ALA A 142 -8.67 -1.45 11.22
N LYS A 143 -8.38 -2.40 12.11
CA LYS A 143 -7.92 -3.75 11.74
C LYS A 143 -9.05 -4.66 11.25
N ILE A 144 -10.31 -4.32 11.49
CA ILE A 144 -11.49 -5.16 11.17
C ILE A 144 -11.95 -4.96 9.72
N TYR A 145 -11.26 -4.17 8.94
CA TYR A 145 -11.79 -3.43 7.84
C TYR A 145 -12.19 -4.19 6.56
N PRO A 146 -11.57 -5.26 6.08
CA PRO A 146 -12.02 -5.88 4.83
C PRO A 146 -13.15 -6.90 4.99
N ALA A 147 -13.30 -7.51 6.17
CA ALA A 147 -14.12 -8.71 6.33
C ALA A 147 -15.61 -8.45 6.53
N ALA A 148 -16.08 -7.21 6.73
CA ALA A 148 -17.41 -6.94 7.25
C ALA A 148 -18.36 -6.21 6.30
N LYS A 149 -18.09 -6.17 4.99
CA LYS A 149 -19.04 -5.55 4.04
C LYS A 149 -20.29 -6.38 3.88
N ARG A 150 -21.35 -6.04 4.58
CA ARG A 150 -22.71 -6.55 4.34
C ARG A 150 -23.57 -5.47 3.70
N ARG A 151 -24.62 -5.90 2.97
CA ARG A 151 -25.49 -5.10 2.12
C ARG A 151 -26.16 -3.87 2.80
N ASN A 152 -26.12 -3.78 4.11
CA ASN A 152 -26.78 -2.74 4.92
C ASN A 152 -25.82 -2.10 5.94
N TRP A 153 -24.52 -2.15 5.73
CA TRP A 153 -23.55 -1.61 6.66
C TRP A 153 -22.70 -0.54 5.99
N ASN A 154 -22.84 0.70 6.43
CA ASN A 154 -21.96 1.79 6.07
C ASN A 154 -20.76 1.76 7.00
N ASN A 155 -19.59 1.64 6.43
CA ASN A 155 -18.35 1.68 7.17
C ASN A 155 -17.98 3.13 7.47
N PHE A 156 -18.12 3.55 8.70
CA PHE A 156 -17.61 4.83 9.16
C PHE A 156 -16.19 4.65 9.69
N PHE A 157 -15.25 5.42 9.16
CA PHE A 157 -13.91 5.52 9.74
C PHE A 157 -13.91 6.63 10.78
N ARG A 158 -13.38 6.32 11.95
CA ARG A 158 -12.96 7.34 12.89
C ARG A 158 -11.43 7.41 12.86
N ILE A 159 -10.89 8.51 12.33
CA ILE A 159 -9.48 8.85 12.50
C ILE A 159 -9.40 9.82 13.67
N SER A 160 -8.66 9.43 14.71
CA SER A 160 -8.40 10.29 15.87
C SER A 160 -6.93 10.67 15.87
N ALA A 161 -6.64 11.95 15.99
CA ALA A 161 -5.30 12.47 16.18
C ALA A 161 -5.25 13.25 17.50
N THR A 162 -4.24 12.99 18.33
CA THR A 162 -3.94 13.82 19.50
C THR A 162 -2.80 14.74 19.13
N LEU A 163 -3.03 16.03 19.18
CA LEU A 163 -2.02 17.04 18.92
C LEU A 163 -1.39 17.49 20.24
N THR A 164 -0.12 17.84 20.20
CA THR A 164 0.61 18.35 21.36
C THR A 164 0.31 19.82 21.64
N GLU A 165 -0.26 20.51 20.66
CA GLU A 165 -0.65 21.91 20.76
C GLU A 165 -2.18 22.06 20.68
N PRO A 166 -2.73 23.14 21.27
CA PRO A 166 -4.15 23.43 21.16
C PRO A 166 -4.60 23.53 19.69
N VAL A 167 -5.72 22.89 19.37
CA VAL A 167 -6.30 22.95 18.03
C VAL A 167 -7.06 24.24 17.85
N ASP A 168 -6.70 25.05 16.86
CA ASP A 168 -7.57 26.12 16.39
C ASP A 168 -8.75 25.50 15.62
N VAL A 169 -9.92 25.53 16.26
CA VAL A 169 -11.14 24.91 15.72
C VAL A 169 -11.60 25.59 14.43
N ALA A 170 -11.36 26.90 14.26
CA ALA A 170 -11.76 27.63 13.06
C ALA A 170 -10.89 27.20 11.86
N VAL A 171 -9.58 27.09 12.07
CA VAL A 171 -8.64 26.62 11.05
C VAL A 171 -8.93 25.16 10.67
N LEU A 172 -9.17 24.30 11.65
CA LEU A 172 -9.52 22.90 11.40
C LEU A 172 -10.82 22.77 10.59
N ARG A 173 -11.84 23.53 10.94
CA ARG A 173 -13.13 23.53 10.21
C ARG A 173 -12.97 23.99 8.78
N SER A 174 -12.21 25.07 8.55
CA SER A 174 -11.90 25.55 7.21
C SER A 174 -11.12 24.52 6.38
N ALA A 175 -10.14 23.86 6.98
CA ALA A 175 -9.38 22.80 6.32
C ALA A 175 -10.26 21.60 5.96
N LEU A 176 -11.19 21.19 6.85
CA LEU A 176 -12.16 20.12 6.58
C LEU A 176 -13.10 20.49 5.43
N ASP A 177 -13.63 21.73 5.40
CA ASP A 177 -14.50 22.20 4.33
C ASP A 177 -13.79 22.21 2.96
N VAL A 178 -12.52 22.59 2.92
CA VAL A 178 -11.70 22.53 1.70
C VAL A 178 -11.46 21.09 1.28
N THR A 179 -11.15 20.22 2.23
CA THR A 179 -10.87 18.81 1.96
C THR A 179 -12.11 18.08 1.46
N ALA A 180 -13.26 18.28 2.11
CA ALA A 180 -14.54 17.69 1.71
C ALA A 180 -14.96 18.11 0.30
N ARG A 181 -14.73 19.39 -0.08
CA ARG A 181 -14.99 19.85 -1.46
C ARG A 181 -14.05 19.24 -2.49
N ARG A 182 -12.80 19.03 -2.12
CA ARG A 182 -11.78 18.45 -3.02
C ARG A 182 -11.93 16.94 -3.17
N PHE A 183 -12.44 16.27 -2.16
CA PHE A 183 -12.61 14.81 -2.10
C PHE A 183 -14.02 14.45 -1.62
N PRO A 184 -15.05 14.55 -2.49
CA PRO A 184 -16.46 14.32 -2.11
C PRO A 184 -16.74 12.92 -1.54
N SER A 185 -15.84 11.96 -1.78
CA SER A 185 -15.94 10.59 -1.25
C SER A 185 -15.60 10.47 0.24
N ILE A 186 -15.11 11.56 0.86
CA ILE A 186 -14.72 11.59 2.29
C ILE A 186 -15.79 12.34 3.12
N ALA A 187 -16.70 13.04 2.46
CA ALA A 187 -17.75 13.86 3.10
C ALA A 187 -19.01 13.06 3.42
#